data_da944e1f745cd2afc61ac2738cbf40df
#
_entry.id   da944e1f745cd2afc61ac2738cbf40df
#
_cell.length_a   1.000
_cell.length_b   1.000
_cell.length_c   1.000
_cell.angle_alpha   90.00
_cell.angle_beta   90.00
_cell.angle_gamma   90.00
#
_symmetry.space_group_name_H-M   'P 1'
#
loop_
_entity.id
_entity.type
_entity.pdbx_description
1 polymer ?
#
loop_
_entity_poly.entity_id
_entity_poly.type
_entity_poly.pdbx_seq_one_letter_code
_entity_poly.pdbx_strand_id
1 'polypeptide(L)'
;PVLEEKTRQDLLNKTVNMVSKLNYEGAGTVEFMYDNGKFFFLEMNTRIQVEHPVSEIRGGIDIVKEQIKIASKGKTSLKQSDISFRGHVIECRINAEDPSKNFQPSPGTINVCHQPSGFRTRVDGAIFQGCKITPYYDSLICKLICQGRDREEAIQRLQRSLNEFVIEGIT
;
A
#
# COMPACT_ATOMS: atom_id res chain seq x y z
N PRO A 1 -7.16 2.32 14.82
CA PRO A 1 -6.16 3.33 15.16
C PRO A 1 -5.94 3.35 16.65
N VAL A 2 -4.68 3.18 17.05
CA VAL A 2 -4.26 3.09 18.45
C VAL A 2 -3.88 4.48 18.98
N LEU A 3 -3.46 5.37 18.09
CA LEU A 3 -2.93 6.67 18.46
C LEU A 3 -4.03 7.73 18.53
N GLU A 4 -3.97 8.55 19.59
CA GLU A 4 -4.71 9.81 19.66
C GLU A 4 -4.16 10.80 18.61
N GLU A 5 -5.01 11.68 18.10
CA GLU A 5 -4.63 12.60 17.02
C GLU A 5 -3.47 13.53 17.41
N LYS A 6 -3.42 13.99 18.65
CA LYS A 6 -2.29 14.81 19.16
C LYS A 6 -0.96 14.06 19.08
N THR A 7 -0.94 12.81 19.52
CA THR A 7 0.25 11.94 19.51
C THR A 7 0.68 11.63 18.09
N ARG A 8 -0.30 11.37 17.21
CA ARG A 8 -0.06 11.17 15.79
C ARG A 8 0.56 12.41 15.13
N GLN A 9 0.03 13.60 15.39
CA GLN A 9 0.53 14.83 14.81
C GLN A 9 1.95 15.19 15.32
N ASP A 10 2.25 14.92 16.59
CA ASP A 10 3.60 15.09 17.14
C ASP A 10 4.62 14.18 16.42
N LEU A 11 4.25 12.91 16.20
CA LEU A 11 5.09 11.98 15.45
C LEU A 11 5.36 12.46 14.01
N LEU A 12 4.31 12.90 13.30
CA LEU A 12 4.43 13.41 11.94
C LEU A 12 5.36 14.64 11.89
N ASN A 13 5.21 15.58 12.81
CA ASN A 13 6.06 16.78 12.87
C ASN A 13 7.53 16.42 13.14
N LYS A 14 7.78 15.50 14.05
CA LYS A 14 9.14 15.00 14.35
C LYS A 14 9.76 14.30 13.14
N THR A 15 8.98 13.49 12.44
CA THR A 15 9.42 12.80 11.22
C THR A 15 9.79 13.79 10.13
N VAL A 16 8.93 14.75 9.83
CA VAL A 16 9.20 15.82 8.84
C VAL A 16 10.45 16.61 9.20
N ASN A 17 10.60 16.99 10.46
CA ASN A 17 11.80 17.71 10.92
C ASN A 17 13.09 16.91 10.77
N MET A 18 13.05 15.62 11.07
CA MET A 18 14.18 14.69 10.89
C MET A 18 14.57 14.60 9.40
N VAL A 19 13.60 14.30 8.53
CA VAL A 19 13.84 14.13 7.11
C VAL A 19 14.31 15.41 6.42
N SER A 20 13.79 16.58 6.85
CA SER A 20 14.22 17.89 6.37
C SER A 20 15.68 18.20 6.69
N LYS A 21 16.16 17.80 7.89
CA LYS A 21 17.57 17.97 8.27
C LYS A 21 18.52 17.10 7.44
N LEU A 22 18.03 16.00 6.87
CA LEU A 22 18.78 15.12 5.99
C LEU A 22 18.78 15.61 4.54
N ASN A 23 18.02 16.66 4.21
CA ASN A 23 17.78 17.11 2.83
C ASN A 23 17.33 15.97 1.93
N TYR A 24 16.46 15.09 2.45
CA TYR A 24 15.99 13.93 1.72
C TYR A 24 15.06 14.34 0.58
N GLU A 25 15.29 13.79 -0.62
CA GLU A 25 14.47 14.00 -1.80
C GLU A 25 13.85 12.68 -2.28
N GLY A 26 12.55 12.71 -2.58
CA GLY A 26 11.82 11.56 -3.09
C GLY A 26 10.80 10.99 -2.11
N ALA A 27 10.21 9.85 -2.47
CA ALA A 27 9.30 9.12 -1.59
C ALA A 27 10.08 8.33 -0.54
N GLY A 28 9.58 8.33 0.69
CA GLY A 28 10.16 7.55 1.78
C GLY A 28 9.14 7.27 2.86
N THR A 29 9.40 6.23 3.64
CA THR A 29 8.60 5.84 4.80
C THR A 29 9.51 5.67 6.01
N VAL A 30 9.13 6.28 7.12
CA VAL A 30 9.84 6.11 8.39
C VAL A 30 9.00 5.21 9.28
N GLU A 31 9.60 4.14 9.76
CA GLU A 31 8.97 3.14 10.60
C GLU A 31 9.36 3.34 12.07
N PHE A 32 8.36 3.21 12.94
CA PHE A 32 8.53 3.34 14.37
C PHE A 32 7.87 2.18 15.11
N MET A 33 8.53 1.72 16.15
CA MET A 33 7.88 0.91 17.16
C MET A 33 7.19 1.82 18.18
N TYR A 34 5.96 1.48 18.57
CA TYR A 34 5.19 2.21 19.58
C TYR A 34 4.98 1.32 20.79
N ASP A 35 5.44 1.78 21.95
CA ASP A 35 5.24 1.10 23.22
C ASP A 35 5.02 2.12 24.35
N ASN A 36 3.97 1.91 25.14
CA ASN A 36 3.67 2.68 26.35
C ASN A 36 3.79 4.21 26.16
N GLY A 37 3.22 4.75 25.07
CA GLY A 37 3.23 6.19 24.79
C GLY A 37 4.52 6.72 24.16
N LYS A 38 5.51 5.87 23.89
CA LYS A 38 6.80 6.23 23.31
C LYS A 38 6.98 5.67 21.91
N PHE A 39 7.66 6.44 21.07
CA PHE A 39 8.06 6.00 19.73
C PHE A 39 9.56 5.73 19.71
N PHE A 40 9.90 4.60 19.12
CA PHE A 40 11.28 4.19 18.88
C PHE A 40 11.48 4.09 17.38
N PHE A 41 12.45 4.85 16.85
CA PHE A 41 12.82 4.77 15.44
C PHE A 41 13.31 3.35 15.12
N LEU A 42 12.75 2.75 14.08
CA LEU A 42 13.16 1.44 13.59
C LEU A 42 14.05 1.58 12.36
N GLU A 43 13.48 2.10 11.28
CA GLU A 43 14.19 2.32 10.04
C GLU A 43 13.54 3.40 9.16
N MET A 44 14.25 3.79 8.11
CA MET A 44 13.71 4.59 7.03
C MET A 44 13.90 3.85 5.70
N ASN A 45 12.80 3.56 5.03
CA ASN A 45 12.79 3.05 3.66
C ASN A 45 12.88 4.22 2.69
N THR A 46 14.01 4.37 2.03
CA THR A 46 14.29 5.47 1.08
C THR A 46 13.79 5.16 -0.33
N ARG A 47 12.60 4.61 -0.44
CA ARG A 47 11.92 4.17 -1.65
C ARG A 47 10.41 4.20 -1.45
N ILE A 48 9.67 4.03 -2.54
CA ILE A 48 8.25 3.72 -2.46
C ILE A 48 8.05 2.33 -1.85
N GLN A 49 6.99 2.15 -1.08
CA GLN A 49 6.61 0.86 -0.50
C GLN A 49 5.46 0.20 -1.27
N VAL A 50 5.26 -1.10 -1.07
CA VAL A 50 4.19 -1.88 -1.71
C VAL A 50 2.83 -1.25 -1.42
N GLU A 51 2.61 -0.82 -0.17
CA GLU A 51 1.37 -0.28 0.36
C GLU A 51 1.14 1.23 0.09
N HIS A 52 1.94 1.87 -0.76
CA HIS A 52 1.72 3.28 -1.15
C HIS A 52 0.29 3.60 -1.64
N PRO A 53 -0.45 2.67 -2.30
CA PRO A 53 -1.81 2.94 -2.75
C PRO A 53 -2.78 3.35 -1.64
N VAL A 54 -2.56 2.90 -0.41
CA VAL A 54 -3.35 3.34 0.76
C VAL A 54 -3.20 4.84 0.98
N SER A 55 -1.98 5.36 0.92
CA SER A 55 -1.69 6.78 1.05
C SER A 55 -2.19 7.58 -0.16
N GLU A 56 -2.03 7.05 -1.36
CA GLU A 56 -2.49 7.67 -2.61
C GLU A 56 -4.00 7.89 -2.60
N ILE A 57 -4.78 6.83 -2.36
CA ILE A 57 -6.25 6.90 -2.38
C ILE A 57 -6.75 7.80 -1.27
N ARG A 58 -6.17 7.70 -0.07
CA ARG A 58 -6.59 8.49 1.07
C ARG A 58 -6.26 9.97 0.93
N GLY A 59 -5.10 10.28 0.34
CA GLY A 59 -4.61 11.66 0.14
C GLY A 59 -5.01 12.28 -1.19
N GLY A 60 -5.53 11.50 -2.15
CA GLY A 60 -5.88 11.98 -3.48
C GLY A 60 -4.66 12.41 -4.31
N ILE A 61 -3.52 11.75 -4.13
CA ILE A 61 -2.25 12.03 -4.82
C ILE A 61 -1.71 10.79 -5.50
N ASP A 62 -0.94 10.98 -6.56
CA ASP A 62 -0.20 9.92 -7.27
C ASP A 62 1.28 10.04 -6.89
N ILE A 63 1.72 9.19 -5.96
CA ILE A 63 3.09 9.24 -5.40
C ILE A 63 4.11 8.88 -6.47
N VAL A 64 3.83 7.91 -7.32
CA VAL A 64 4.73 7.48 -8.41
C VAL A 64 4.95 8.63 -9.39
N LYS A 65 3.90 9.32 -9.77
CA LYS A 65 3.97 10.49 -10.64
C LYS A 65 4.79 11.64 -10.00
N GLU A 66 4.61 11.86 -8.70
CA GLU A 66 5.41 12.86 -7.99
C GLU A 66 6.89 12.47 -7.91
N GLN A 67 7.24 11.18 -7.71
CA GLN A 67 8.61 10.71 -7.79
C GLN A 67 9.24 11.01 -9.15
N ILE A 68 8.53 10.76 -10.26
CA ILE A 68 8.99 11.04 -11.61
C ILE A 68 9.21 12.56 -11.81
N LYS A 69 8.29 13.39 -11.31
CA LYS A 69 8.45 14.85 -11.37
C LYS A 69 9.66 15.34 -10.58
N ILE A 70 9.88 14.82 -9.38
CA ILE A 70 11.04 15.17 -8.56
C ILE A 70 12.33 14.76 -9.29
N ALA A 71 12.41 13.56 -9.81
CA ALA A 71 13.57 13.06 -10.54
C ALA A 71 13.86 13.87 -11.81
N SER A 72 12.82 14.37 -12.50
CA SER A 72 12.98 15.14 -13.76
C SER A 72 13.18 16.64 -13.56
N LYS A 73 12.59 17.22 -12.49
CA LYS A 73 12.54 18.68 -12.26
C LYS A 73 13.14 19.13 -10.94
N GLY A 74 13.60 18.18 -10.10
CA GLY A 74 14.16 18.43 -8.77
C GLY A 74 13.17 18.88 -7.69
N LYS A 75 11.85 18.93 -7.99
CA LYS A 75 10.83 19.36 -7.01
C LYS A 75 9.43 18.92 -7.36
N THR A 76 8.59 18.79 -6.35
CA THR A 76 7.13 18.66 -6.47
C THR A 76 6.46 20.03 -6.40
N SER A 77 5.26 20.13 -7.00
CA SER A 77 4.38 21.28 -6.84
C SER A 77 3.42 21.18 -5.65
N LEU A 78 3.37 20.00 -5.00
CA LEU A 78 2.48 19.75 -3.88
C LEU A 78 2.96 20.49 -2.61
N LYS A 79 2.00 21.03 -1.88
CA LYS A 79 2.20 21.54 -0.52
C LYS A 79 1.47 20.63 0.46
N GLN A 80 1.94 20.57 1.70
CA GLN A 80 1.27 19.77 2.74
C GLN A 80 -0.19 20.21 2.94
N SER A 81 -0.52 21.49 2.75
CA SER A 81 -1.88 22.01 2.81
C SER A 81 -2.82 21.50 1.73
N ASP A 82 -2.28 20.98 0.62
CA ASP A 82 -3.07 20.46 -0.49
C ASP A 82 -3.56 19.03 -0.23
N ILE A 83 -3.00 18.39 0.81
CA ILE A 83 -3.29 17.01 1.17
C ILE A 83 -4.38 16.97 2.23
N SER A 84 -5.51 16.37 1.89
CA SER A 84 -6.59 16.09 2.84
C SER A 84 -6.94 14.61 2.83
N PHE A 85 -6.81 13.97 4.00
CA PHE A 85 -7.12 12.55 4.13
C PHE A 85 -8.63 12.33 4.26
N ARG A 86 -9.18 11.44 3.42
CA ARG A 86 -10.62 11.12 3.40
C ARG A 86 -10.87 9.64 3.55
N GLY A 87 -11.82 9.32 4.42
CA GLY A 87 -12.27 7.94 4.62
C GLY A 87 -11.19 7.04 5.23
N HIS A 88 -11.38 5.75 5.03
CA HIS A 88 -10.49 4.69 5.48
C HIS A 88 -10.11 3.80 4.29
N VAL A 89 -8.86 3.41 4.18
CA VAL A 89 -8.37 2.57 3.07
C VAL A 89 -7.65 1.36 3.65
N ILE A 90 -7.90 0.20 3.07
CA ILE A 90 -7.25 -1.06 3.43
C ILE A 90 -6.72 -1.70 2.16
N GLU A 91 -5.50 -2.19 2.22
CA GLU A 91 -4.86 -2.98 1.16
C GLU A 91 -4.66 -4.42 1.64
N CYS A 92 -4.95 -5.38 0.76
CA CYS A 92 -4.53 -6.76 0.88
C CYS A 92 -3.54 -7.11 -0.22
N ARG A 93 -2.44 -7.74 0.13
CA ARG A 93 -1.53 -8.37 -0.81
C ARG A 93 -2.09 -9.73 -1.21
N ILE A 94 -2.17 -10.00 -2.51
CA ILE A 94 -2.58 -11.29 -3.05
C ILE A 94 -1.30 -11.99 -3.51
N ASN A 95 -1.01 -13.11 -2.86
CA ASN A 95 0.24 -13.85 -3.06
C ASN A 95 -0.03 -15.23 -3.66
N ALA A 96 0.84 -15.67 -4.56
CA ALA A 96 0.88 -17.03 -5.06
C ALA A 96 1.65 -17.92 -4.07
N GLU A 97 1.00 -18.34 -3.01
CA GLU A 97 1.55 -19.13 -1.90
C GLU A 97 0.61 -20.26 -1.51
N ASP A 98 1.16 -21.41 -1.19
CA ASP A 98 0.40 -22.59 -0.76
C ASP A 98 0.30 -22.66 0.78
N PRO A 99 -0.86 -22.37 1.38
CA PRO A 99 -1.04 -22.42 2.83
C PRO A 99 -0.81 -23.82 3.40
N SER A 100 -1.08 -24.89 2.63
CA SER A 100 -0.90 -26.28 3.06
C SER A 100 0.58 -26.65 3.18
N LYS A 101 1.45 -25.90 2.52
CA LYS A 101 2.91 -26.07 2.51
C LYS A 101 3.65 -24.93 3.21
N ASN A 102 3.07 -24.43 4.30
CA ASN A 102 3.65 -23.38 5.10
C ASN A 102 3.95 -22.10 4.26
N PHE A 103 2.99 -21.71 3.42
CA PHE A 103 3.07 -20.51 2.55
C PHE A 103 4.28 -20.49 1.61
N GLN A 104 4.72 -21.65 1.16
CA GLN A 104 5.74 -21.71 0.12
C GLN A 104 5.22 -21.09 -1.18
N PRO A 105 6.07 -20.39 -1.96
CA PRO A 105 5.69 -19.88 -3.28
C PRO A 105 5.09 -20.98 -4.16
N SER A 106 3.98 -20.65 -4.83
CA SER A 106 3.24 -21.54 -5.72
C SER A 106 3.34 -21.04 -7.17
N PRO A 107 4.46 -21.28 -7.87
CA PRO A 107 4.57 -20.94 -9.28
C PRO A 107 3.66 -21.81 -10.14
N GLY A 108 3.18 -21.27 -11.26
CA GLY A 108 2.27 -21.99 -12.15
C GLY A 108 1.71 -21.09 -13.25
N THR A 109 0.71 -21.58 -13.94
CA THR A 109 -0.01 -20.80 -14.97
C THR A 109 -1.41 -20.49 -14.46
N ILE A 110 -1.80 -19.23 -14.53
CA ILE A 110 -3.14 -18.78 -14.16
C ILE A 110 -4.11 -19.21 -15.26
N ASN A 111 -5.00 -20.16 -14.96
CA ASN A 111 -6.00 -20.69 -15.89
C ASN A 111 -7.27 -19.82 -15.91
N VAL A 112 -7.66 -19.30 -14.74
CA VAL A 112 -8.77 -18.36 -14.59
C VAL A 112 -8.28 -17.16 -13.78
N CYS A 113 -8.62 -15.96 -14.25
CA CYS A 113 -8.35 -14.72 -13.52
C CYS A 113 -9.57 -13.81 -13.59
N HIS A 114 -10.31 -13.70 -12.49
CA HIS A 114 -11.38 -12.74 -12.34
C HIS A 114 -11.02 -11.79 -11.20
N GLN A 115 -10.80 -10.52 -11.53
CA GLN A 115 -10.47 -9.48 -10.57
C GLN A 115 -11.73 -8.72 -10.16
N PRO A 116 -11.92 -8.44 -8.87
CA PRO A 116 -13.06 -7.66 -8.40
C PRO A 116 -13.01 -6.22 -8.94
N SER A 117 -14.16 -5.63 -9.10
CA SER A 117 -14.28 -4.26 -9.59
C SER A 117 -15.37 -3.48 -8.84
N GLY A 118 -15.58 -2.22 -9.21
CA GLY A 118 -16.64 -1.38 -8.69
C GLY A 118 -16.13 -0.16 -7.93
N PHE A 119 -17.09 0.60 -7.40
CA PHE A 119 -16.83 1.87 -6.75
C PHE A 119 -15.88 1.72 -5.55
N ARG A 120 -14.78 2.50 -5.53
CA ARG A 120 -13.76 2.49 -4.48
C ARG A 120 -13.03 1.16 -4.28
N THR A 121 -12.96 0.36 -5.34
CA THR A 121 -12.14 -0.84 -5.41
C THR A 121 -11.08 -0.64 -6.50
N ARG A 122 -9.81 -0.89 -6.16
CA ARG A 122 -8.67 -0.80 -7.07
C ARG A 122 -7.87 -2.10 -6.96
N VAL A 123 -7.45 -2.63 -8.10
CA VAL A 123 -6.51 -3.75 -8.17
C VAL A 123 -5.27 -3.30 -8.91
N ASP A 124 -4.12 -3.40 -8.26
CA ASP A 124 -2.82 -3.13 -8.87
C ASP A 124 -2.09 -4.46 -9.08
N GLY A 125 -1.94 -4.88 -10.30
CA GLY A 125 -1.28 -6.13 -10.65
C GLY A 125 -1.08 -6.26 -12.16
N ALA A 126 -0.30 -7.29 -12.55
CA ALA A 126 -0.02 -7.60 -13.94
C ALA A 126 -0.54 -9.00 -14.34
N ILE A 127 -1.40 -9.60 -13.51
CA ILE A 127 -1.92 -10.94 -13.75
C ILE A 127 -3.10 -10.93 -14.71
N PHE A 128 -3.16 -11.96 -15.54
CA PHE A 128 -4.24 -12.22 -16.49
C PHE A 128 -4.33 -13.73 -16.78
N GLN A 129 -5.41 -14.16 -17.38
CA GLN A 129 -5.57 -15.55 -17.81
C GLN A 129 -4.48 -15.95 -18.80
N GLY A 130 -3.78 -17.05 -18.52
CA GLY A 130 -2.61 -17.51 -19.27
C GLY A 130 -1.27 -16.95 -18.77
N CYS A 131 -1.27 -16.01 -17.82
CA CYS A 131 -0.05 -15.49 -17.22
C CYS A 131 0.69 -16.59 -16.46
N LYS A 132 2.02 -16.62 -16.60
CA LYS A 132 2.89 -17.57 -15.91
C LYS A 132 3.53 -16.90 -14.70
N ILE A 133 3.25 -17.41 -13.50
CA ILE A 133 3.93 -17.03 -12.27
C ILE A 133 5.21 -17.84 -12.16
N THR A 134 6.33 -17.14 -12.06
CA THR A 134 7.66 -17.75 -12.04
C THR A 134 8.22 -17.81 -10.61
N PRO A 135 9.15 -18.74 -10.31
CA PRO A 135 9.77 -18.83 -8.99
C PRO A 135 10.93 -17.85 -8.77
N TYR A 136 11.20 -16.94 -9.73
CA TYR A 136 12.36 -16.04 -9.72
C TYR A 136 12.14 -14.72 -8.99
N TYR A 137 10.89 -14.41 -8.66
CA TYR A 137 10.48 -13.18 -8.00
C TYR A 137 9.65 -13.50 -6.76
N ASP A 138 9.33 -12.48 -5.99
CA ASP A 138 8.43 -12.55 -4.86
C ASP A 138 7.06 -13.13 -5.27
N SER A 139 6.38 -13.77 -4.32
CA SER A 139 5.06 -14.38 -4.49
C SER A 139 3.92 -13.38 -4.73
N LEU A 140 4.15 -12.08 -4.48
CA LEU A 140 3.15 -11.02 -4.67
C LEU A 140 2.74 -10.91 -6.14
N ILE A 141 1.48 -11.17 -6.43
CA ILE A 141 0.93 -11.15 -7.79
C ILE A 141 0.02 -9.95 -8.07
N CYS A 142 -0.65 -9.44 -7.06
CA CYS A 142 -1.38 -8.18 -7.12
C CYS A 142 -1.71 -7.64 -5.73
N LYS A 143 -2.23 -6.41 -5.69
CA LYS A 143 -2.74 -5.75 -4.48
C LYS A 143 -4.21 -5.42 -4.70
N LEU A 144 -5.04 -5.71 -3.72
CA LEU A 144 -6.44 -5.31 -3.69
C LEU A 144 -6.59 -4.19 -2.66
N ILE A 145 -7.05 -3.03 -3.11
CA ILE A 145 -7.18 -1.83 -2.28
C ILE A 145 -8.64 -1.38 -2.27
N CYS A 146 -9.21 -1.23 -1.06
CA CYS A 146 -10.59 -0.80 -0.89
C CYS A 146 -10.67 0.42 0.02
N GLN A 147 -11.50 1.40 -0.38
CA GLN A 147 -11.79 2.60 0.40
C GLN A 147 -13.24 2.58 0.90
N GLY A 148 -13.44 2.94 2.16
CA GLY A 148 -14.74 3.21 2.78
C GLY A 148 -14.82 4.64 3.32
N ARG A 149 -16.02 5.07 3.70
CA ARG A 149 -16.23 6.32 4.46
C ARG A 149 -15.56 6.23 5.83
N ASP A 150 -15.60 5.03 6.40
CA ASP A 150 -15.02 4.65 7.68
C ASP A 150 -14.36 3.28 7.59
N ARG A 151 -13.82 2.78 8.71
CA ARG A 151 -13.12 1.51 8.76
C ARG A 151 -14.05 0.33 8.49
N GLU A 152 -15.26 0.37 9.00
CA GLU A 152 -16.24 -0.70 8.85
C GLU A 152 -16.63 -0.89 7.37
N GLU A 153 -16.98 0.19 6.68
CA GLU A 153 -17.31 0.12 5.25
C GLU A 153 -16.11 -0.33 4.41
N ALA A 154 -14.88 0.07 4.77
CA ALA A 154 -13.68 -0.39 4.07
C ALA A 154 -13.48 -1.91 4.24
N ILE A 155 -13.71 -2.46 5.43
CA ILE A 155 -13.64 -3.89 5.71
C ILE A 155 -14.70 -4.65 4.91
N GLN A 156 -15.97 -4.23 4.97
CA GLN A 156 -17.07 -4.88 4.26
C GLN A 156 -16.82 -4.91 2.75
N ARG A 157 -16.32 -3.80 2.18
CA ARG A 157 -15.97 -3.71 0.76
C ARG A 157 -14.82 -4.64 0.41
N LEU A 158 -13.79 -4.71 1.25
CA LEU A 158 -12.66 -5.60 1.06
C LEU A 158 -13.08 -7.06 1.10
N GLN A 159 -13.91 -7.46 2.08
CA GLN A 159 -14.45 -8.81 2.18
C GLN A 159 -15.28 -9.21 0.95
N ARG A 160 -16.18 -8.32 0.49
CA ARG A 160 -16.91 -8.51 -0.76
C ARG A 160 -15.96 -8.75 -1.93
N SER A 161 -14.97 -7.86 -2.08
CA SER A 161 -14.03 -7.92 -3.19
C SER A 161 -13.14 -9.17 -3.14
N LEU A 162 -12.73 -9.63 -1.95
CA LEU A 162 -12.02 -10.89 -1.80
C LEU A 162 -12.87 -12.09 -2.20
N ASN A 163 -14.17 -12.09 -1.88
CA ASN A 163 -15.09 -13.16 -2.29
C ASN A 163 -15.35 -13.19 -3.81
N GLU A 164 -15.21 -12.05 -4.48
CA GLU A 164 -15.32 -11.95 -5.95
C GLU A 164 -14.02 -12.32 -6.67
N PHE A 165 -12.89 -12.33 -5.96
CA PHE A 165 -11.58 -12.59 -6.55
C PHE A 165 -11.43 -14.09 -6.85
N VAL A 166 -11.27 -14.46 -8.14
CA VAL A 166 -11.07 -15.86 -8.55
C VAL A 166 -9.75 -15.97 -9.31
N ILE A 167 -8.86 -16.80 -8.80
CA ILE A 167 -7.59 -17.16 -9.44
C ILE A 167 -7.49 -18.67 -9.40
N GLU A 168 -7.36 -19.32 -10.56
CA GLU A 168 -7.20 -20.77 -10.66
C GLU A 168 -5.92 -21.10 -11.44
N GLY A 169 -5.33 -22.27 -11.14
CA GLY A 169 -4.11 -22.78 -11.78
C GLY A 169 -2.84 -22.58 -10.94
N ILE A 170 -2.97 -21.84 -9.85
CA ILE A 170 -1.97 -21.73 -8.77
C ILE A 170 -2.68 -21.96 -7.44
N THR A 171 -1.93 -22.30 -6.40
CA THR A 171 -2.50 -22.55 -5.07
C THR A 171 -2.44 -21.27 -4.26
#